data_4ff30156685f1be1db7225ddc4d61394
#
_entry.id   4ff30156685f1be1db7225ddc4d61394
#
_cell.length_a   1.000
_cell.length_b   1.000
_cell.length_c   1.000
_cell.angle_alpha   90.00
_cell.angle_beta   90.00
_cell.angle_gamma   90.00
#
_symmetry.space_group_name_H-M   'P 1'
#
loop_
_entity.id
_entity.type
_entity.pdbx_description
1 polymer ?
#
loop_
_entity_poly.entity_id
_entity_poly.type
_entity_poly.pdbx_seq_one_letter_code
_entity_poly.pdbx_strand_id
1 'polypeptide(L)'
;MMRERKIRVMVAKPGLDGHDRGARIIARAYRDAGYEVVYTGLHQGPMEIVQAAIQEDVDMIGLSSLAGAHKYNFTKVVELLKEQGVDDIIVCGGGIIPEEDIPELKKQGIKEIFTPGSSLDEIVAWVEENVHPRKREG
;
A
#
# COMPACT_ATOMS: atom_id res chain seq x y z
N MET A 1 18.65 -25.25 3.19
CA MET A 1 18.25 -24.36 2.08
C MET A 1 17.24 -23.34 2.56
N MET A 2 17.56 -22.08 2.46
CA MET A 2 16.67 -21.04 2.92
C MET A 2 15.68 -20.69 1.84
N ARG A 3 14.39 -20.77 2.15
CA ARG A 3 13.38 -20.25 1.25
C ARG A 3 13.36 -18.75 1.35
N GLU A 4 13.38 -18.09 0.22
CA GLU A 4 13.10 -16.68 0.19
C GLU A 4 11.64 -16.47 0.58
N ARG A 5 11.40 -15.51 1.45
CA ARG A 5 10.04 -15.18 1.82
C ARG A 5 9.39 -14.43 0.68
N LYS A 6 8.13 -14.71 0.47
CA LYS A 6 7.37 -13.95 -0.51
C LYS A 6 7.12 -12.54 0.01
N ILE A 7 7.09 -11.60 -0.91
CA ILE A 7 6.67 -10.24 -0.59
C ILE A 7 5.21 -10.31 -0.13
N ARG A 8 4.93 -9.68 0.98
CA ARG A 8 3.56 -9.59 1.51
C ARG A 8 3.07 -8.16 1.36
N VAL A 9 1.99 -7.98 0.60
CA VAL A 9 1.45 -6.68 0.27
C VAL A 9 0.06 -6.56 0.86
N MET A 10 -0.19 -5.45 1.57
CA MET A 10 -1.54 -5.11 2.00
C MET A 10 -2.14 -4.15 0.98
N VAL A 11 -3.33 -4.45 0.51
CA VAL A 11 -4.10 -3.55 -0.33
C VAL A 11 -5.23 -3.00 0.52
N ALA A 12 -5.21 -1.70 0.73
CA ALA A 12 -6.14 -1.04 1.63
C ALA A 12 -6.80 0.15 0.96
N LYS A 13 -8.03 0.41 1.35
CA LYS A 13 -8.80 1.52 0.84
C LYS A 13 -9.35 2.30 2.02
N PRO A 14 -8.67 3.36 2.45
CA PRO A 14 -9.13 4.14 3.59
C PRO A 14 -10.35 4.97 3.25
N GLY A 15 -11.26 5.10 4.23
CA GLY A 15 -12.42 5.95 4.10
C GLY A 15 -13.69 5.18 3.77
N LEU A 16 -14.72 5.92 3.41
CA LEU A 16 -16.06 5.40 3.21
C LEU A 16 -16.46 5.21 1.74
N ASP A 17 -15.49 5.31 0.85
CA ASP A 17 -15.73 5.12 -0.58
C ASP A 17 -16.10 3.66 -0.84
N GLY A 18 -17.26 3.43 -1.47
CA GLY A 18 -17.73 2.08 -1.76
C GLY A 18 -17.14 1.46 -3.01
N HIS A 19 -16.31 2.16 -3.74
CA HIS A 19 -15.73 1.69 -5.00
C HIS A 19 -14.41 0.98 -4.77
N ASP A 20 -14.43 -0.33 -4.80
CA ASP A 20 -13.23 -1.13 -4.54
C ASP A 20 -12.68 -1.86 -5.77
N ARG A 21 -13.23 -1.59 -6.95
CA ARG A 21 -12.83 -2.29 -8.17
C ARG A 21 -11.34 -2.17 -8.46
N GLY A 22 -10.79 -0.96 -8.35
CA GLY A 22 -9.36 -0.75 -8.59
C GLY A 22 -8.49 -1.51 -7.59
N ALA A 23 -8.89 -1.51 -6.32
CA ALA A 23 -8.16 -2.23 -5.29
C ALA A 23 -8.19 -3.73 -5.54
N ARG A 24 -9.31 -4.27 -5.98
CA ARG A 24 -9.42 -5.71 -6.29
C ARG A 24 -8.56 -6.10 -7.48
N ILE A 25 -8.52 -5.26 -8.49
CA ILE A 25 -7.72 -5.52 -9.70
C ILE A 25 -6.23 -5.56 -9.33
N ILE A 26 -5.76 -4.59 -8.56
CA ILE A 26 -4.35 -4.55 -8.16
C ILE A 26 -4.01 -5.70 -7.21
N ALA A 27 -4.91 -6.05 -6.30
CA ALA A 27 -4.70 -7.18 -5.42
C ALA A 27 -4.52 -8.48 -6.21
N ARG A 28 -5.33 -8.66 -7.26
CA ARG A 28 -5.21 -9.83 -8.12
C ARG A 28 -3.89 -9.83 -8.87
N ALA A 29 -3.46 -8.68 -9.38
CA ALA A 29 -2.18 -8.57 -10.08
C ALA A 29 -1.01 -8.96 -9.16
N TYR A 30 -1.03 -8.55 -7.91
CA TYR A 30 -0.01 -8.94 -6.94
C TYR A 30 -0.04 -10.44 -6.66
N ARG A 31 -1.21 -11.04 -6.53
CA ARG A 31 -1.33 -12.49 -6.35
C ARG A 31 -0.78 -13.24 -7.55
N ASP A 32 -1.10 -12.79 -8.74
CA ASP A 32 -0.63 -13.42 -9.97
C ASP A 32 0.89 -13.32 -10.10
N ALA A 33 1.50 -12.29 -9.50
CA ALA A 33 2.94 -12.12 -9.47
C ALA A 33 3.63 -13.00 -8.40
N GLY A 34 2.84 -13.73 -7.60
CA GLY A 34 3.38 -14.61 -6.59
C GLY A 34 3.49 -14.01 -5.20
N TYR A 35 2.94 -12.81 -4.99
CA TYR A 35 2.98 -12.17 -3.68
C TYR A 35 1.84 -12.67 -2.79
N GLU A 36 2.08 -12.60 -1.49
CA GLU A 36 1.01 -12.78 -0.52
C GLU A 36 0.25 -11.46 -0.39
N VAL A 37 -1.07 -11.52 -0.50
CA VAL A 37 -1.89 -10.31 -0.48
C VAL A 37 -2.84 -10.34 0.70
N VAL A 38 -2.81 -9.26 1.48
CA VAL A 38 -3.78 -9.02 2.54
C VAL A 38 -4.71 -7.91 2.03
N TYR A 39 -5.96 -8.26 1.80
CA TYR A 39 -6.95 -7.29 1.35
C TYR A 39 -7.85 -6.92 2.51
N THR A 40 -7.84 -5.64 2.90
CA THR A 40 -8.56 -5.22 4.11
C THR A 40 -10.06 -5.00 3.91
N GLY A 41 -10.50 -4.90 2.65
CA GLY A 41 -11.90 -4.59 2.38
C GLY A 41 -12.19 -3.10 2.51
N LEU A 42 -13.46 -2.79 2.76
CA LEU A 42 -13.96 -1.42 2.78
C LEU A 42 -14.03 -0.86 4.21
N HIS A 43 -14.18 0.44 4.31
CA HIS A 43 -14.49 1.16 5.54
C HIS A 43 -13.42 1.08 6.62
N GLN A 44 -12.16 1.05 6.21
CA GLN A 44 -11.05 1.01 7.15
C GLN A 44 -10.49 2.42 7.37
N GLY A 45 -10.31 2.80 8.63
CA GLY A 45 -9.61 4.02 8.96
C GLY A 45 -8.09 3.83 8.95
N PRO A 46 -7.31 4.92 8.94
CA PRO A 46 -5.84 4.81 8.92
C PRO A 46 -5.28 3.98 10.08
N MET A 47 -5.81 4.14 11.29
CA MET A 47 -5.33 3.38 12.44
C MET A 47 -5.60 1.88 12.27
N GLU A 48 -6.77 1.52 11.75
CA GLU A 48 -7.11 0.12 11.52
C GLU A 48 -6.19 -0.49 10.47
N ILE A 49 -5.88 0.26 9.43
CA ILE A 49 -4.95 -0.17 8.38
C ILE A 49 -3.56 -0.43 8.96
N VAL A 50 -3.06 0.50 9.76
CA VAL A 50 -1.73 0.40 10.36
C VAL A 50 -1.67 -0.79 11.32
N GLN A 51 -2.68 -0.96 12.17
CA GLN A 51 -2.72 -2.08 13.10
C GLN A 51 -2.74 -3.43 12.37
N ALA A 52 -3.54 -3.52 11.33
CA ALA A 52 -3.60 -4.75 10.52
C ALA A 52 -2.27 -5.00 9.82
N ALA A 53 -1.63 -3.95 9.30
CA ALA A 53 -0.35 -4.08 8.60
C ALA A 53 0.75 -4.60 9.55
N ILE A 54 0.77 -4.10 10.76
CA ILE A 54 1.75 -4.54 11.75
C ILE A 54 1.44 -5.98 12.18
N GLN A 55 0.19 -6.29 12.43
CA GLN A 55 -0.23 -7.62 12.85
C GLN A 55 0.08 -8.67 11.78
N GLU A 56 -0.17 -8.34 10.53
CA GLU A 56 0.07 -9.24 9.40
C GLU A 56 1.53 -9.20 8.92
N ASP A 57 2.33 -8.32 9.48
CA ASP A 57 3.76 -8.18 9.17
C ASP A 57 4.00 -8.02 7.66
N VAL A 58 3.33 -7.04 7.07
CA VAL A 58 3.43 -6.80 5.63
C VAL A 58 4.70 -6.04 5.28
N ASP A 59 5.13 -6.17 4.03
CA ASP A 59 6.31 -5.49 3.52
C ASP A 59 5.93 -4.16 2.87
N MET A 60 4.72 -4.07 2.35
CA MET A 60 4.22 -2.88 1.68
C MET A 60 2.73 -2.71 1.93
N ILE A 61 2.31 -1.45 2.06
CA ILE A 61 0.91 -1.08 2.08
C ILE A 61 0.62 -0.31 0.80
N GLY A 62 -0.32 -0.81 0.02
CA GLY A 62 -0.84 -0.09 -1.14
C GLY A 62 -2.17 0.55 -0.79
N LEU A 63 -2.21 1.87 -0.78
CA LEU A 63 -3.40 2.64 -0.46
C LEU A 63 -4.09 3.09 -1.74
N SER A 64 -5.40 2.91 -1.81
CA SER A 64 -6.19 3.33 -2.97
C SER A 64 -7.15 4.44 -2.57
N SER A 65 -7.29 5.43 -3.41
CA SER A 65 -8.20 6.54 -3.16
C SER A 65 -8.91 6.99 -4.42
N LEU A 66 -10.21 7.19 -4.33
CA LEU A 66 -11.02 7.75 -5.40
C LEU A 66 -11.75 9.02 -4.97
N ALA A 67 -11.81 9.31 -3.70
CA ALA A 67 -12.70 10.32 -3.14
C ALA A 67 -12.02 11.62 -2.73
N GLY A 68 -10.78 11.84 -3.10
CA GLY A 68 -10.10 13.09 -2.78
C GLY A 68 -9.58 13.22 -1.36
N ALA A 69 -9.79 12.22 -0.52
CA ALA A 69 -9.32 12.24 0.86
C ALA A 69 -7.89 11.69 1.02
N HIS A 70 -7.19 11.52 -0.08
CA HIS A 70 -5.87 10.90 -0.10
C HIS A 70 -4.83 11.66 0.74
N LYS A 71 -4.87 12.98 0.74
CA LYS A 71 -3.89 13.75 1.50
C LYS A 71 -3.93 13.40 2.98
N TYR A 72 -5.12 13.43 3.56
CA TYR A 72 -5.27 13.13 4.98
C TYR A 72 -4.98 11.65 5.27
N ASN A 73 -5.62 10.76 4.52
CA ASN A 73 -5.56 9.33 4.82
C ASN A 73 -4.16 8.76 4.59
N PHE A 74 -3.51 9.14 3.49
CA PHE A 74 -2.18 8.63 3.18
C PHE A 74 -1.15 9.15 4.20
N THR A 75 -1.19 10.44 4.47
CA THR A 75 -0.29 11.06 5.45
C THR A 75 -0.48 10.44 6.83
N LYS A 76 -1.73 10.22 7.22
CA LYS A 76 -2.02 9.67 8.53
C LYS A 76 -1.49 8.24 8.70
N VAL A 77 -1.58 7.43 7.65
CA VAL A 77 -1.01 6.08 7.69
C VAL A 77 0.50 6.15 7.92
N VAL A 78 1.21 7.02 7.21
CA VAL A 78 2.66 7.16 7.37
C VAL A 78 3.00 7.64 8.78
N GLU A 79 2.28 8.64 9.28
CA GLU A 79 2.48 9.16 10.63
C GLU A 79 2.30 8.08 11.69
N LEU A 80 1.23 7.30 11.58
CA LEU A 80 0.93 6.25 12.55
C LEU A 80 1.97 5.15 12.54
N LEU A 81 2.50 4.80 11.36
CA LEU A 81 3.60 3.83 11.29
C LEU A 81 4.83 4.35 12.03
N LYS A 82 5.16 5.63 11.85
CA LYS A 82 6.29 6.23 12.55
C LYS A 82 6.08 6.24 14.07
N GLU A 83 4.87 6.57 14.50
CA GLU A 83 4.53 6.57 15.93
C GLU A 83 4.65 5.18 16.55
N GLN A 84 4.39 4.14 15.78
CA GLN A 84 4.53 2.76 16.23
C GLN A 84 5.96 2.24 16.14
N GLY A 85 6.89 3.07 15.67
CA GLY A 85 8.28 2.66 15.51
C GLY A 85 8.51 1.73 14.32
N VAL A 86 7.60 1.71 13.36
CA VAL A 86 7.68 0.84 12.19
C VAL A 86 7.95 1.71 10.97
N ASP A 87 9.20 1.79 10.57
CA ASP A 87 9.62 2.64 9.45
C ASP A 87 10.09 1.86 8.24
N ASP A 88 10.05 0.54 8.30
CA ASP A 88 10.50 -0.33 7.22
C ASP A 88 9.37 -0.90 6.35
N ILE A 89 8.13 -0.54 6.64
CA ILE A 89 7.02 -0.86 5.75
C ILE A 89 6.90 0.24 4.70
N ILE A 90 6.94 -0.16 3.44
CA ILE A 90 6.83 0.79 2.33
C ILE A 90 5.36 1.11 2.09
N VAL A 91 5.04 2.40 1.95
CA VAL A 91 3.69 2.85 1.67
C VAL A 91 3.64 3.45 0.27
N CYS A 92 2.76 2.92 -0.56
CA CYS A 92 2.50 3.42 -1.90
C CYS A 92 1.05 3.83 -2.00
N GLY A 93 0.77 4.77 -2.88
CA GLY A 93 -0.59 5.22 -3.13
C GLY A 93 -1.01 4.99 -4.57
N GLY A 94 -2.30 4.95 -4.81
CA GLY A 94 -2.84 4.82 -6.16
C GLY A 94 -4.24 5.37 -6.23
N GLY A 95 -4.76 5.47 -7.44
CA GLY A 95 -6.09 5.98 -7.70
C GLY A 95 -6.06 7.32 -8.42
N ILE A 96 -7.16 8.04 -8.35
CA ILE A 96 -7.28 9.35 -9.01
C ILE A 96 -6.70 10.41 -8.08
N ILE A 97 -5.42 10.73 -8.28
CA ILE A 97 -4.69 11.68 -7.45
C ILE A 97 -4.17 12.80 -8.35
N PRO A 98 -4.48 14.07 -8.06
CA PRO A 98 -3.95 15.17 -8.85
C PRO A 98 -2.43 15.17 -8.87
N GLU A 99 -1.86 15.43 -10.04
CA GLU A 99 -0.40 15.45 -10.20
C GLU A 99 0.28 16.42 -9.24
N GLU A 100 -0.36 17.53 -8.97
CA GLU A 100 0.16 18.58 -8.07
C GLU A 100 0.30 18.09 -6.62
N ASP A 101 -0.44 17.04 -6.23
CA ASP A 101 -0.38 16.49 -4.88
C ASP A 101 0.72 15.45 -4.74
N ILE A 102 1.21 14.89 -5.83
CA ILE A 102 2.18 13.80 -5.79
C ILE A 102 3.50 14.19 -5.11
N PRO A 103 4.13 15.33 -5.45
CA PRO A 103 5.38 15.70 -4.79
C PRO A 103 5.23 15.85 -3.28
N GLU A 104 4.12 16.41 -2.83
CA GLU A 104 3.86 16.59 -1.40
C GLU A 104 3.70 15.24 -0.69
N LEU A 105 2.94 14.32 -1.29
CA LEU A 105 2.75 13.00 -0.73
C LEU A 105 4.08 12.23 -0.65
N LYS A 106 4.90 12.32 -1.67
CA LYS A 106 6.23 11.68 -1.65
C LYS A 106 7.12 12.28 -0.57
N LYS A 107 7.05 13.58 -0.38
CA LYS A 107 7.79 14.28 0.65
C LYS A 107 7.42 13.80 2.05
N GLN A 108 6.16 13.44 2.22
CA GLN A 108 5.66 12.97 3.51
C GLN A 108 5.91 11.48 3.76
N GLY A 109 6.45 10.76 2.80
CA GLY A 109 6.86 9.38 3.02
C GLY A 109 6.18 8.36 2.14
N ILE A 110 5.30 8.78 1.22
CA ILE A 110 4.71 7.87 0.25
C ILE A 110 5.77 7.59 -0.82
N LYS A 111 6.16 6.35 -0.99
CA LYS A 111 7.28 6.00 -1.85
C LYS A 111 6.98 6.14 -3.33
N GLU A 112 5.76 5.80 -3.75
CA GLU A 112 5.35 5.93 -5.14
C GLU A 112 3.85 6.11 -5.24
N ILE A 113 3.42 6.80 -6.28
CA ILE A 113 2.00 7.01 -6.58
C ILE A 113 1.74 6.45 -7.98
N PHE A 114 0.83 5.51 -8.08
CA PHE A 114 0.44 4.91 -9.36
C PHE A 114 -0.89 5.50 -9.81
N THR A 115 -0.84 6.31 -10.85
CA THR A 115 -2.04 6.93 -11.42
C THR A 115 -2.70 6.00 -12.42
N PRO A 116 -3.94 6.30 -12.88
CA PRO A 116 -4.65 5.41 -13.80
C PRO A 116 -3.92 5.10 -15.12
N GLY A 117 -2.93 5.91 -15.49
CA GLY A 117 -2.11 5.63 -16.68
C GLY A 117 -1.06 4.55 -16.48
N SER A 118 -0.83 4.10 -15.26
CA SER A 118 0.14 3.06 -14.98
C SER A 118 -0.43 1.68 -15.33
N SER A 119 0.34 0.86 -16.01
CA SER A 119 -0.09 -0.52 -16.27
C SER A 119 0.14 -1.37 -15.04
N LEU A 120 -0.59 -2.49 -14.95
CA LEU A 120 -0.38 -3.43 -13.85
C LEU A 120 1.03 -4.01 -13.87
N ASP A 121 1.57 -4.25 -15.06
CA ASP A 121 2.94 -4.76 -15.19
C ASP A 121 3.97 -3.77 -14.64
N GLU A 122 3.77 -2.47 -14.91
CA GLU A 122 4.65 -1.43 -14.37
C GLU A 122 4.60 -1.38 -12.84
N ILE A 123 3.41 -1.52 -12.28
CA ILE A 123 3.22 -1.49 -10.84
C ILE A 123 3.93 -2.69 -10.19
N VAL A 124 3.72 -3.88 -10.74
CA VAL A 124 4.36 -5.09 -10.22
C VAL A 124 5.88 -5.00 -10.36
N ALA A 125 6.38 -4.50 -11.50
CA ALA A 125 7.82 -4.34 -11.71
C ALA A 125 8.43 -3.38 -10.68
N TRP A 126 7.73 -2.30 -10.36
CA TRP A 126 8.22 -1.37 -9.34
C TRP A 126 8.34 -2.05 -7.98
N VAL A 127 7.35 -2.85 -7.62
CA VAL A 127 7.36 -3.58 -6.34
C VAL A 127 8.53 -4.56 -6.32
N GLU A 128 8.75 -5.30 -7.41
CA GLU A 128 9.88 -6.22 -7.51
C GLU A 128 11.23 -5.53 -7.27
N GLU A 129 11.38 -4.33 -7.78
CA GLU A 129 12.64 -3.59 -7.69
C GLU A 129 12.83 -2.90 -6.35
N ASN A 130 11.75 -2.48 -5.70
CA ASN A 130 11.83 -1.56 -4.56
C ASN A 130 11.38 -2.15 -3.23
N VAL A 131 10.68 -3.25 -3.23
CA VAL A 131 10.16 -3.88 -2.02
C VAL A 131 10.81 -5.23 -1.81
N HIS A 132 11.35 -5.43 -0.62
CA HIS A 132 12.00 -6.69 -0.27
C HIS A 132 11.32 -7.28 0.94
N PRO A 133 11.26 -8.62 1.05
CA PRO A 133 10.65 -9.24 2.23
C PRO A 133 11.37 -8.80 3.50
N ARG A 134 10.58 -8.34 4.47
CA ARG A 134 11.13 -7.98 5.76
C ARG A 134 11.58 -9.23 6.49
N LYS A 135 12.56 -9.05 7.37
CA LYS A 135 13.03 -10.15 8.19
C LYS A 135 11.96 -10.47 9.22
N ARG A 136 11.40 -11.66 9.13
CA ARG A 136 10.37 -12.11 10.07
C ARG A 136 10.94 -13.19 10.96
N GLU A 137 10.55 -13.14 12.21
CA GLU A 137 10.92 -14.17 13.15
C GLU A 137 9.90 -15.30 13.10
N GLY A 138 10.35 -16.51 13.25
CA GLY A 138 9.52 -17.69 13.32
C GLY A 138 9.50 -18.52 12.09
#